data_1e0eea73c44887aa483816030683bcb1
#
_entry.id   1e0eea73c44887aa483816030683bcb1
#
_cell.length_a   1.000
_cell.length_b   1.000
_cell.length_c   1.000
_cell.angle_alpha   90.00
_cell.angle_beta   90.00
_cell.angle_gamma   90.00
#
_symmetry.space_group_name_H-M   'P 1'
#
loop_
_entity.id
_entity.type
_entity.pdbx_description
1 polymer ?
#
loop_
_entity_poly.entity_id
_entity_poly.type
_entity_poly.pdbx_seq_one_letter_code
_entity_poly.pdbx_strand_id
1 'polypeptide(L)'
;MRGRRPSEKSKYYLPPRQYCYAVSYALMRDEWEAEIKSLENQSRAIRYDIDKVQTSLSGDITEKAAIEIIDLRSKIEKIDSTISEVSEGQDNYIKLAVCNGFTFTQLTSGRYRMPLNCNKFGMIKHRFYFELFHKI
;
A
#
# COMPACT_ATOMS: atom_id res chain seq x y z
N MET A 1 -7.45 -12.17 10.52
CA MET A 1 -8.22 -11.54 11.60
C MET A 1 -7.90 -10.06 11.69
N ARG A 2 -8.92 -9.25 11.66
CA ARG A 2 -8.75 -7.81 11.72
C ARG A 2 -8.45 -7.38 13.16
N GLY A 3 -7.46 -6.52 13.36
CA GLY A 3 -7.20 -5.95 14.66
C GLY A 3 -8.38 -5.10 15.16
N ARG A 4 -8.40 -4.82 16.45
CA ARG A 4 -9.42 -3.94 17.02
C ARG A 4 -9.33 -2.55 16.44
N ARG A 5 -10.47 -1.98 16.09
CA ARG A 5 -10.55 -0.56 15.76
C ARG A 5 -10.27 0.28 17.01
N PRO A 6 -9.67 1.48 16.85
CA PRO A 6 -9.52 2.36 18.00
C PRO A 6 -10.90 2.78 18.54
N SER A 7 -10.98 3.03 19.84
CA SER A 7 -12.21 3.50 20.47
C SER A 7 -12.51 4.95 20.06
N GLU A 8 -13.76 5.38 20.19
CA GLU A 8 -14.18 6.75 19.89
C GLU A 8 -13.41 7.81 20.68
N LYS A 9 -12.84 7.43 21.83
CA LYS A 9 -12.02 8.32 22.66
C LYS A 9 -10.58 8.45 22.20
N SER A 10 -10.14 7.59 21.27
CA SER A 10 -8.79 7.66 20.76
C SER A 10 -8.62 8.83 19.79
N LYS A 11 -7.47 9.49 19.84
CA LYS A 11 -7.15 10.55 18.87
C LYS A 11 -6.97 10.01 17.44
N TYR A 12 -6.80 8.70 17.27
CA TYR A 12 -6.66 8.05 15.98
C TYR A 12 -7.94 7.31 15.57
N TYR A 13 -9.06 7.73 16.12
CA TYR A 13 -10.34 7.13 15.81
C TYR A 13 -10.76 7.42 14.38
N LEU A 14 -11.25 6.39 13.70
CA LEU A 14 -11.93 6.50 12.41
C LEU A 14 -13.28 5.81 12.50
N PRO A 15 -14.35 6.40 11.93
CA PRO A 15 -15.62 5.69 11.80
C PRO A 15 -15.44 4.34 11.10
N PRO A 16 -16.29 3.34 11.38
CA PRO A 16 -16.09 1.99 10.84
C PRO A 16 -15.86 1.91 9.33
N ARG A 17 -16.61 2.65 8.54
CA ARG A 17 -16.45 2.63 7.08
C ARG A 17 -15.12 3.22 6.63
N GLN A 18 -14.71 4.29 7.27
CA GLN A 18 -13.44 4.94 6.97
C GLN A 18 -12.26 4.05 7.35
N TYR A 19 -12.36 3.39 8.49
CA TYR A 19 -11.36 2.42 8.93
C TYR A 19 -11.23 1.26 7.94
N CYS A 20 -12.35 0.67 7.54
CA CYS A 20 -12.35 -0.42 6.57
C CYS A 20 -11.79 0.02 5.22
N TYR A 21 -12.07 1.24 4.80
CA TYR A 21 -11.53 1.80 3.55
C TYR A 21 -10.01 1.90 3.62
N ALA A 22 -9.48 2.43 4.71
CA ALA A 22 -8.03 2.55 4.90
C ALA A 22 -7.35 1.18 4.92
N VAL A 23 -7.93 0.20 5.61
CA VAL A 23 -7.42 -1.16 5.66
C VAL A 23 -7.38 -1.77 4.26
N SER A 24 -8.47 -1.68 3.52
CA SER A 24 -8.55 -2.22 2.15
C SER A 24 -7.56 -1.55 1.21
N TYR A 25 -7.41 -0.22 1.34
CA TYR A 25 -6.47 0.55 0.53
C TYR A 25 -5.03 0.05 0.73
N ALA A 26 -4.62 -0.14 1.98
CA ALA A 26 -3.27 -0.61 2.29
C ALA A 26 -3.02 -2.04 1.77
N LEU A 27 -4.04 -2.91 1.85
CA LEU A 27 -3.93 -4.28 1.36
C LEU A 27 -3.79 -4.39 -0.16
N MET A 28 -4.17 -3.36 -0.90
CA MET A 28 -4.05 -3.32 -2.36
C MET A 28 -2.65 -2.98 -2.86
N ARG A 29 -1.75 -2.58 -1.98
CA ARG A 29 -0.42 -2.09 -2.38
C ARG A 29 0.35 -3.05 -3.30
N ASP A 30 0.41 -4.31 -2.91
CA ASP A 30 1.17 -5.30 -3.69
C ASP A 30 0.51 -5.59 -5.04
N GLU A 31 -0.82 -5.58 -5.08
CA GLU A 31 -1.56 -5.74 -6.34
C GLU A 31 -1.30 -4.56 -7.28
N TRP A 32 -1.28 -3.34 -6.74
CA TRP A 32 -0.96 -2.15 -7.54
C TRP A 32 0.48 -2.19 -8.05
N GLU A 33 1.42 -2.66 -7.25
CA GLU A 33 2.81 -2.81 -7.67
C GLU A 33 2.94 -3.83 -8.81
N ALA A 34 2.24 -4.95 -8.72
CA ALA A 34 2.19 -5.96 -9.78
C ALA A 34 1.55 -5.41 -11.05
N GLU A 35 0.49 -4.60 -10.92
CA GLU A 35 -0.16 -3.96 -12.06
C GLU A 35 0.76 -2.96 -12.77
N ILE A 36 1.54 -2.19 -12.01
CA ILE A 36 2.55 -1.30 -12.60
C ILE A 36 3.54 -2.09 -13.45
N LYS A 37 4.05 -3.20 -12.93
CA LYS A 37 4.97 -4.05 -13.67
C LYS A 37 4.35 -4.61 -14.95
N SER A 38 3.08 -5.02 -14.87
CA SER A 38 2.33 -5.51 -16.02
C SER A 38 2.19 -4.41 -17.08
N LEU A 39 1.82 -3.20 -16.69
CA LEU A 39 1.68 -2.07 -17.59
C LEU A 39 3.01 -1.66 -18.23
N GLU A 40 4.09 -1.68 -17.47
CA GLU A 40 5.44 -1.40 -17.99
C GLU A 40 5.83 -2.43 -19.03
N ASN A 41 5.56 -3.72 -18.79
CA ASN A 41 5.85 -4.79 -19.74
C ASN A 41 5.03 -4.66 -21.01
N GLN A 42 3.74 -4.30 -20.89
CA GLN A 42 2.88 -4.06 -22.04
C GLN A 42 3.40 -2.88 -22.88
N SER A 43 3.81 -1.81 -22.23
CA SER A 43 4.36 -0.62 -22.90
C SER A 43 5.64 -0.96 -23.65
N ARG A 44 6.51 -1.80 -23.09
CA ARG A 44 7.73 -2.25 -23.76
C ARG A 44 7.42 -3.10 -24.99
N ALA A 45 6.46 -4.01 -24.89
CA ALA A 45 6.03 -4.86 -25.99
C ALA A 45 5.45 -4.01 -27.13
N ILE A 46 4.63 -3.02 -26.79
CA ILE A 46 4.04 -2.09 -27.78
C ILE A 46 5.13 -1.28 -28.48
N ARG A 47 6.10 -0.76 -27.73
CA ARG A 47 7.23 -0.02 -28.31
C ARG A 47 8.04 -0.87 -29.28
N TYR A 48 8.26 -2.12 -28.94
CA TYR A 48 8.97 -3.07 -29.80
C TYR A 48 8.21 -3.29 -31.10
N ASP A 49 6.89 -3.44 -31.02
CA ASP A 49 6.03 -3.58 -32.21
C ASP A 49 5.97 -2.31 -33.04
N ILE A 50 6.01 -1.13 -32.43
CA ILE A 50 6.04 0.17 -33.12
C ILE A 50 7.26 0.31 -34.00
N ASP A 51 8.42 -0.12 -33.53
CA ASP A 51 9.66 -0.09 -34.33
C ASP A 51 9.56 -0.94 -35.57
N LYS A 52 8.65 -1.94 -35.60
CA LYS A 52 8.42 -2.80 -36.76
C LYS A 52 7.31 -2.32 -37.68
N VAL A 53 6.24 -1.71 -37.17
CA VAL A 53 5.00 -1.52 -37.92
C VAL A 53 4.50 -0.07 -37.96
N GLN A 54 5.02 0.87 -37.21
CA GLN A 54 4.61 2.27 -37.16
C GLN A 54 3.07 2.46 -37.21
N THR A 55 2.36 2.20 -36.12
CA THR A 55 0.92 2.45 -36.05
C THR A 55 0.63 3.59 -35.07
N SER A 56 -0.28 4.52 -35.48
CA SER A 56 -0.67 5.66 -34.66
C SER A 56 -1.45 5.31 -33.40
N LEU A 57 -2.05 4.12 -33.34
CA LEU A 57 -2.82 3.64 -32.18
C LEU A 57 -1.95 3.30 -30.98
N SER A 58 -0.70 2.96 -31.18
CA SER A 58 0.21 2.53 -30.13
C SER A 58 0.61 3.68 -29.19
N GLY A 59 0.65 4.91 -29.71
CA GLY A 59 0.96 6.10 -28.91
C GLY A 59 -0.07 6.35 -27.81
N ASP A 60 -1.36 6.23 -28.14
CA ASP A 60 -2.46 6.44 -27.19
C ASP A 60 -2.43 5.39 -26.08
N ILE A 61 -2.17 4.14 -26.41
CA ILE A 61 -2.10 3.06 -25.41
C ILE A 61 -0.93 3.30 -24.45
N THR A 62 0.23 3.72 -24.99
CA THR A 62 1.41 4.00 -24.18
C THR A 62 1.15 5.19 -23.23
N GLU A 63 0.48 6.23 -23.73
CA GLU A 63 0.14 7.40 -22.93
C GLU A 63 -0.83 7.07 -21.80
N LYS A 64 -1.88 6.30 -22.09
CA LYS A 64 -2.83 5.83 -21.08
C LYS A 64 -2.14 4.97 -20.02
N ALA A 65 -1.26 4.06 -20.44
CA ALA A 65 -0.50 3.23 -19.52
C ALA A 65 0.40 4.09 -18.63
N ALA A 66 1.05 5.12 -19.18
CA ALA A 66 1.90 6.01 -18.39
C ALA A 66 1.09 6.77 -17.34
N ILE A 67 -0.09 7.27 -17.69
CA ILE A 67 -0.98 7.97 -16.76
C ILE A 67 -1.42 7.03 -15.63
N GLU A 68 -1.82 5.81 -15.97
CA GLU A 68 -2.24 4.81 -15.00
C GLU A 68 -1.09 4.42 -14.05
N ILE A 69 0.12 4.26 -14.58
CA ILE A 69 1.31 3.98 -13.76
C ILE A 69 1.55 5.10 -12.76
N ILE A 70 1.46 6.35 -13.19
CA ILE A 70 1.64 7.52 -12.31
C ILE A 70 0.60 7.50 -11.18
N ASP A 71 -0.66 7.23 -11.51
CA ASP A 71 -1.73 7.15 -10.53
C ASP A 71 -1.48 6.05 -9.50
N LEU A 72 -1.12 4.86 -9.96
CA LEU A 72 -0.83 3.73 -9.08
C LEU A 72 0.38 3.99 -8.19
N ARG A 73 1.45 4.58 -8.74
CA ARG A 73 2.62 4.96 -7.95
C ARG A 73 2.29 5.99 -6.87
N SER A 74 1.42 6.93 -7.19
CA SER A 74 0.95 7.91 -6.20
C SER A 74 0.25 7.25 -5.03
N LYS A 75 -0.60 6.26 -5.31
CA LYS A 75 -1.30 5.50 -4.27
C LYS A 75 -0.32 4.72 -3.39
N ILE A 76 0.65 4.04 -4.00
CA ILE A 76 1.67 3.28 -3.28
C ILE A 76 2.53 4.21 -2.42
N GLU A 77 2.89 5.38 -2.96
CA GLU A 77 3.70 6.35 -2.23
C GLU A 77 2.99 6.87 -0.99
N LYS A 78 1.68 7.09 -1.05
CA LYS A 78 0.90 7.49 0.12
C LYS A 78 0.99 6.43 1.23
N ILE A 79 0.93 5.16 0.87
CA ILE A 79 1.06 4.06 1.82
C ILE A 79 2.48 4.04 2.40
N ASP A 80 3.50 4.05 1.55
CA ASP A 80 4.89 3.92 1.96
C ASP A 80 5.35 5.10 2.81
N SER A 81 4.97 6.32 2.45
CA SER A 81 5.32 7.51 3.22
C SER A 81 4.65 7.50 4.59
N THR A 82 3.42 7.02 4.67
CA THR A 82 2.72 6.91 5.95
C THR A 82 3.37 5.87 6.85
N ILE A 83 3.79 4.73 6.28
CA ILE A 83 4.54 3.72 7.03
C ILE A 83 5.81 4.34 7.63
N SER A 84 6.58 5.06 6.82
CA SER A 84 7.82 5.71 7.29
C SER A 84 7.57 6.72 8.40
N GLU A 85 6.46 7.45 8.33
CA GLU A 85 6.12 8.46 9.34
C GLU A 85 5.73 7.85 10.69
N VAL A 86 5.06 6.70 10.69
CA VAL A 86 4.48 6.16 11.92
C VAL A 86 5.24 4.98 12.52
N SER A 87 6.11 4.33 11.76
CA SER A 87 6.68 3.05 12.16
C SER A 87 7.80 3.13 13.20
N GLU A 88 8.36 4.31 13.43
CA GLU A 88 9.47 4.52 14.38
C GLU A 88 10.65 3.59 14.12
N GLY A 89 11.01 3.40 12.85
CA GLY A 89 12.13 2.55 12.46
C GLY A 89 11.78 1.10 12.20
N GLN A 90 10.50 0.71 12.38
CA GLN A 90 10.04 -0.66 12.17
C GLN A 90 9.26 -0.81 10.86
N ASP A 91 9.68 -0.11 9.83
CA ASP A 91 8.99 -0.01 8.54
C ASP A 91 8.65 -1.38 7.94
N ASN A 92 9.62 -2.32 7.94
CA ASN A 92 9.42 -3.64 7.35
C ASN A 92 8.32 -4.42 8.04
N TYR A 93 8.26 -4.36 9.36
CA TYR A 93 7.25 -5.09 10.14
C TYR A 93 5.86 -4.47 9.97
N ILE A 94 5.79 -3.14 9.99
CA ILE A 94 4.53 -2.44 9.82
C ILE A 94 3.99 -2.67 8.40
N LYS A 95 4.86 -2.65 7.39
CA LYS A 95 4.47 -2.95 6.01
C LYS A 95 3.88 -4.36 5.90
N LEU A 96 4.50 -5.36 6.50
CA LEU A 96 3.97 -6.73 6.50
C LEU A 96 2.59 -6.79 7.17
N ALA A 97 2.41 -6.05 8.27
CA ALA A 97 1.13 -6.01 8.96
C ALA A 97 0.02 -5.37 8.14
N VAL A 98 0.27 -4.19 7.57
CA VAL A 98 -0.79 -3.40 6.93
C VAL A 98 -0.99 -3.73 5.45
N CYS A 99 0.06 -4.15 4.75
CA CYS A 99 -0.02 -4.47 3.32
C CYS A 99 -0.20 -5.96 3.05
N ASN A 100 0.27 -6.82 3.93
CA ASN A 100 0.22 -8.27 3.74
C ASN A 100 -0.67 -8.99 4.77
N GLY A 101 -1.26 -8.25 5.70
CA GLY A 101 -2.20 -8.81 6.67
C GLY A 101 -1.58 -9.66 7.76
N PHE A 102 -0.30 -9.53 8.05
CA PHE A 102 0.36 -10.29 9.11
C PHE A 102 -0.14 -9.85 10.48
N THR A 103 -0.39 -10.84 11.34
CA THR A 103 -0.80 -10.58 12.72
C THR A 103 0.40 -10.33 13.62
N PHE A 104 0.13 -9.78 14.82
CA PHE A 104 1.17 -9.60 15.84
C PHE A 104 1.88 -10.91 16.15
N THR A 105 1.12 -12.00 16.29
CA THR A 105 1.70 -13.31 16.56
C THR A 105 2.64 -13.78 15.46
N GLN A 106 2.26 -13.58 14.20
CA GLN A 106 3.09 -13.95 13.06
C GLN A 106 4.40 -13.16 13.02
N LEU A 107 4.35 -11.87 13.40
CA LEU A 107 5.53 -11.01 13.36
C LEU A 107 6.46 -11.17 14.55
N THR A 108 5.97 -11.64 15.68
CA THR A 108 6.78 -11.84 16.90
C THR A 108 7.35 -13.23 17.03
N SER A 109 6.79 -14.20 16.31
CA SER A 109 7.27 -15.60 16.35
C SER A 109 8.04 -15.93 15.07
N GLY A 110 8.76 -17.04 15.09
CA GLY A 110 9.52 -17.52 13.96
C GLY A 110 10.68 -16.61 13.57
N ARG A 111 10.87 -16.39 12.28
CA ARG A 111 12.03 -15.67 11.75
C ARG A 111 11.94 -14.16 11.83
N TYR A 112 10.75 -13.61 12.03
CA TYR A 112 10.58 -12.15 12.01
C TYR A 112 11.04 -11.47 13.30
N ARG A 113 10.69 -12.02 14.46
CA ARG A 113 11.10 -11.53 15.79
C ARG A 113 10.98 -10.01 15.95
N MET A 114 9.82 -9.47 15.61
CA MET A 114 9.56 -8.03 15.71
C MET A 114 9.76 -7.55 17.16
N PRO A 115 10.54 -6.46 17.38
CA PRO A 115 10.84 -5.97 18.73
C PRO A 115 9.80 -5.03 19.32
N LEU A 116 8.52 -5.19 18.98
CA LEU A 116 7.44 -4.36 19.50
C LEU A 116 6.51 -5.18 20.37
N ASN A 117 5.98 -4.56 21.44
CA ASN A 117 4.94 -5.20 22.22
C ASN A 117 3.56 -4.99 21.56
N CYS A 118 2.55 -5.72 22.04
CA CYS A 118 1.22 -5.71 21.45
C CYS A 118 0.57 -4.30 21.46
N ASN A 119 0.72 -3.58 22.56
CA ASN A 119 0.13 -2.24 22.70
C ASN A 119 0.78 -1.24 21.75
N LYS A 120 2.11 -1.24 21.67
CA LYS A 120 2.84 -0.36 20.76
C LYS A 120 2.51 -0.66 19.31
N PHE A 121 2.49 -1.95 18.95
CA PHE A 121 2.15 -2.39 17.61
C PHE A 121 0.74 -1.94 17.21
N GLY A 122 -0.23 -2.14 18.10
CA GLY A 122 -1.61 -1.70 17.86
C GLY A 122 -1.73 -0.20 17.70
N MET A 123 -1.02 0.57 18.51
CA MET A 123 -1.00 2.04 18.43
C MET A 123 -0.45 2.51 17.08
N ILE A 124 0.66 1.92 16.63
CA ILE A 124 1.28 2.26 15.34
C ILE A 124 0.30 1.96 14.21
N LYS A 125 -0.36 0.80 14.22
CA LYS A 125 -1.35 0.44 13.20
C LYS A 125 -2.51 1.43 13.16
N HIS A 126 -3.07 1.77 14.32
CA HIS A 126 -4.19 2.72 14.39
C HIS A 126 -3.79 4.08 13.86
N ARG A 127 -2.61 4.56 14.22
CA ARG A 127 -2.07 5.81 13.70
C ARG A 127 -1.85 5.74 12.20
N PHE A 128 -1.34 4.61 11.70
CA PHE A 128 -1.14 4.40 10.27
C PHE A 128 -2.44 4.56 9.49
N TYR A 129 -3.50 3.88 9.90
CA TYR A 129 -4.78 3.95 9.19
C TYR A 129 -5.39 5.35 9.27
N PHE A 130 -5.27 6.01 10.41
CA PHE A 130 -5.74 7.38 10.60
C PHE A 130 -5.03 8.34 9.64
N GLU A 131 -3.71 8.33 9.65
CA GLU A 131 -2.90 9.20 8.79
C GLU A 131 -3.12 8.88 7.31
N LEU A 132 -3.17 7.60 6.95
CA LEU A 132 -3.41 7.19 5.58
C LEU A 132 -4.76 7.69 5.08
N PHE A 133 -5.81 7.51 5.86
CA PHE A 133 -7.15 7.95 5.45
C PHE A 133 -7.19 9.44 5.12
N HIS A 134 -6.46 10.25 5.87
CA HIS A 134 -6.41 11.70 5.63
C HIS A 134 -5.58 12.10 4.41
N LYS A 135 -4.80 11.18 3.85
CA LYS A 135 -4.02 11.41 2.63
C LYS A 135 -4.75 10.98 1.35
N ILE A 136 -5.72 10.10 1.48
CA ILE A 136 -6.42 9.51 0.33
C ILE A 136 -7.78 10.14 0.05
#